data_7ff0ad16ff2b941953b633d3c0106b2b
#
_entry.id   7ff0ad16ff2b941953b633d3c0106b2b
#
_cell.length_a   1.000
_cell.length_b   1.000
_cell.length_c   1.000
_cell.angle_alpha   90.00
_cell.angle_beta   90.00
_cell.angle_gamma   90.00
#
_symmetry.space_group_name_H-M   'P 1'
#
loop_
_entity.id
_entity.type
_entity.pdbx_description
1 polymer ?
#
loop_
_entity_poly.entity_id
_entity_poly.type
_entity_poly.pdbx_seq_one_letter_code
_entity_poly.pdbx_strand_id
1 'polypeptide(L)'
;MRHRNGYRKLNRTSAHRLAMLRNMCNSLLRHEAIKTTLPKAKELRRVVEPMITLAKNPSLANRRIAFNRLRDREMVVKLFDVL
;
A
#
# COMPACT_ATOMS: atom_id res chain seq x y z
N MET A 1 -17.48 -6.01 10.88
CA MET A 1 -17.33 -5.85 10.53
C MET A 1 -17.29 -5.55 10.31
N ARG A 2 -17.37 -5.62 10.19
CA ARG A 2 -17.32 -5.44 9.51
C ARG A 2 -16.75 -4.91 9.25
N HIS A 3 -16.32 -4.65 9.16
CA HIS A 3 -15.73 -4.25 8.70
C HIS A 3 -15.42 -4.30 8.45
N ARG A 4 -15.56 -4.39 8.73
CA ARG A 4 -15.36 -4.64 8.30
C ARG A 4 -14.96 -4.85 7.42
N ASN A 5 -14.77 -4.37 7.34
CA ASN A 5 -14.78 -5.25 6.25
C ASN A 5 -14.66 -4.70 4.86
N GLY A 6 -13.99 -3.64 4.65
CA GLY A 6 -13.71 -3.08 3.37
C GLY A 6 -12.81 -3.96 2.51
N TYR A 7 -12.09 -4.90 3.10
CA TYR A 7 -11.08 -5.68 2.37
C TYR A 7 -11.48 -7.15 2.24
N ARG A 8 -11.09 -7.76 1.11
CA ARG A 8 -11.24 -9.20 0.92
C ARG A 8 -10.25 -9.94 1.80
N LYS A 9 -10.67 -11.09 2.33
CA LYS A 9 -9.81 -11.85 3.23
C LYS A 9 -8.72 -12.63 2.51
N LEU A 10 -8.96 -13.02 1.26
CA LEU A 10 -7.99 -13.75 0.45
C LEU A 10 -7.49 -15.04 1.11
N ASN A 11 -8.37 -15.66 1.91
CA ASN A 11 -8.07 -16.90 2.63
C ASN A 11 -6.89 -16.78 3.59
N ARG A 12 -6.70 -15.59 4.19
CA ARG A 12 -5.58 -15.34 5.08
C ARG A 12 -6.06 -14.67 6.37
N THR A 13 -5.27 -14.78 7.42
CA THR A 13 -5.54 -14.06 8.66
C THR A 13 -5.38 -12.55 8.41
N SER A 14 -5.97 -11.73 9.31
CA SER A 14 -5.87 -10.29 9.18
C SER A 14 -4.43 -9.80 9.15
N ALA A 15 -3.60 -10.29 10.08
CA ALA A 15 -2.20 -9.87 10.13
C ALA A 15 -1.45 -10.31 8.88
N HIS A 16 -1.68 -11.55 8.43
CA HIS A 16 -1.02 -12.06 7.23
C HIS A 16 -1.44 -11.27 5.99
N ARG A 17 -2.75 -10.94 5.90
CA ARG A 17 -3.27 -10.17 4.79
C ARG A 17 -2.66 -8.77 4.73
N LEU A 18 -2.56 -8.09 5.88
CA LEU A 18 -1.96 -6.77 5.94
C LEU A 18 -0.47 -6.80 5.57
N ALA A 19 0.26 -7.81 6.05
CA ALA A 19 1.66 -7.96 5.71
C ALA A 19 1.84 -8.21 4.21
N MET A 20 0.99 -9.07 3.64
CA MET A 20 1.04 -9.36 2.21
C MET A 20 0.78 -8.09 1.40
N LEU A 21 -0.27 -7.34 1.73
CA LEU A 21 -0.61 -6.13 1.00
C LEU A 21 0.47 -5.07 1.12
N ARG A 22 1.08 -4.93 2.31
CA ARG A 22 2.20 -4.00 2.50
C ARG A 22 3.38 -4.38 1.61
N ASN A 23 3.74 -5.66 1.59
CA ASN A 23 4.85 -6.13 0.78
C ASN A 23 4.58 -5.93 -0.71
N MET A 24 3.34 -6.20 -1.15
CA MET A 24 2.96 -5.98 -2.54
C MET A 24 3.00 -4.49 -2.90
N CYS A 25 2.57 -3.62 -1.99
CA CYS A 25 2.61 -2.19 -2.21
C CYS A 25 4.05 -1.70 -2.40
N ASN A 26 4.97 -2.15 -1.53
CA ASN A 26 6.37 -1.80 -1.66
C ASN A 26 6.98 -2.34 -2.95
N SER A 27 6.61 -3.56 -3.34
CA SER A 27 7.08 -4.13 -4.61
C SER A 27 6.58 -3.34 -5.81
N LEU A 28 5.31 -2.94 -5.78
CA LEU A 28 4.74 -2.14 -6.84
C LEU A 28 5.46 -0.80 -6.97
N LEU A 29 5.73 -0.13 -5.85
CA LEU A 29 6.44 1.14 -5.87
C LEU A 29 7.88 0.96 -6.37
N ARG A 30 8.54 -0.12 -5.96
CA ARG A 30 9.93 -0.39 -6.36
C ARG A 30 10.04 -0.68 -7.86
N HIS A 31 9.18 -1.53 -8.38
CA HIS A 31 9.28 -2.01 -9.77
C HIS A 31 8.32 -1.30 -10.73
N GLU A 32 7.37 -0.53 -10.19
CA GLU A 32 6.35 0.22 -10.94
C GLU A 32 5.35 -0.64 -11.68
N ALA A 33 5.54 -1.95 -11.69
CA ALA A 33 4.58 -2.91 -12.22
C ALA A 33 4.86 -4.27 -11.61
N ILE A 34 3.81 -5.00 -11.24
CA ILE A 34 3.95 -6.37 -10.74
C ILE A 34 2.84 -7.23 -11.32
N LYS A 35 3.06 -8.55 -11.30
CA LYS A 35 2.05 -9.52 -11.71
C LYS A 35 1.47 -10.19 -10.47
N THR A 36 0.15 -10.34 -10.42
CA THR A 36 -0.52 -10.96 -9.30
C THR A 36 -1.90 -11.46 -9.75
N THR A 37 -2.63 -12.09 -8.84
CA THR A 37 -3.98 -12.53 -9.15
C THR A 37 -4.93 -11.35 -9.18
N LEU A 38 -6.06 -11.50 -9.87
CA LEU A 38 -7.05 -10.43 -9.97
C LEU A 38 -7.61 -10.00 -8.60
N PRO A 39 -8.00 -10.92 -7.70
CA PRO A 39 -8.47 -10.49 -6.37
C PRO A 39 -7.42 -9.71 -5.60
N LYS A 40 -6.16 -10.14 -5.64
CA LYS A 40 -5.09 -9.43 -4.96
C LYS A 40 -4.85 -8.05 -5.57
N ALA A 41 -4.90 -7.94 -6.90
CA ALA A 41 -4.73 -6.66 -7.57
C ALA A 41 -5.83 -5.68 -7.17
N LYS A 42 -7.07 -6.14 -7.08
CA LYS A 42 -8.18 -5.27 -6.67
C LYS A 42 -8.04 -4.79 -5.24
N GLU A 43 -7.59 -5.66 -4.32
CA GLU A 43 -7.38 -5.25 -2.94
C GLU A 43 -6.16 -4.34 -2.79
N LEU A 44 -5.11 -4.62 -3.55
CA LEU A 44 -3.91 -3.77 -3.52
C LEU A 44 -4.23 -2.34 -3.92
N ARG A 45 -5.11 -2.16 -4.89
CA ARG A 45 -5.51 -0.82 -5.32
C ARG A 45 -6.08 0.01 -4.17
N ARG A 46 -6.81 -0.63 -3.25
CA ARG A 46 -7.39 0.05 -2.09
C ARG A 46 -6.32 0.51 -1.10
N VAL A 47 -5.13 -0.04 -1.17
CA VAL A 47 -3.99 0.36 -0.33
C VAL A 47 -3.15 1.41 -1.04
N VAL A 48 -2.86 1.19 -2.32
CA VAL A 48 -1.93 2.02 -3.09
C VAL A 48 -2.53 3.38 -3.45
N GLU A 49 -3.79 3.43 -3.86
CA GLU A 49 -4.39 4.69 -4.32
C GLU A 49 -4.42 5.76 -3.23
N PRO A 50 -4.81 5.44 -1.98
CA PRO A 50 -4.71 6.45 -0.92
C PRO A 50 -3.28 6.92 -0.68
N MET A 51 -2.29 6.07 -0.88
CA MET A 51 -0.88 6.44 -0.72
C MET A 51 -0.47 7.45 -1.79
N ILE A 52 -0.90 7.24 -3.02
CA ILE A 52 -0.63 8.17 -4.10
C ILE A 52 -1.30 9.52 -3.82
N THR A 53 -2.51 9.49 -3.27
CA THR A 53 -3.21 10.71 -2.89
C THR A 53 -2.44 11.49 -1.83
N LEU A 54 -1.87 10.80 -0.83
CA LEU A 54 -1.03 11.44 0.17
C LEU A 54 0.17 12.13 -0.48
N ALA A 55 0.77 11.48 -1.48
CA ALA A 55 1.97 11.99 -2.13
C ALA A 55 1.71 13.26 -2.94
N LYS A 56 0.48 13.52 -3.32
CA LYS A 56 0.13 14.74 -4.03
C LYS A 56 0.24 15.99 -3.16
N ASN A 57 0.26 15.81 -1.86
CA ASN A 57 0.44 16.91 -0.91
C ASN A 57 1.60 16.56 0.01
N PRO A 58 2.85 16.85 -0.41
CA PRO A 58 4.05 16.37 0.29
C PRO A 58 4.37 17.18 1.54
N SER A 59 3.61 16.96 2.60
CA SER A 59 3.88 17.54 3.90
C SER A 59 4.64 16.54 4.77
N LEU A 60 5.26 17.03 5.83
CA LEU A 60 5.93 16.16 6.80
C LEU A 60 4.92 15.18 7.41
N ALA A 61 3.72 15.65 7.74
CA ALA A 61 2.68 14.81 8.29
C ALA A 61 2.31 13.67 7.33
N ASN A 62 2.14 13.98 6.04
CA ASN A 62 1.79 12.97 5.05
C ASN A 62 2.92 11.97 4.83
N ARG A 63 4.19 12.43 4.88
CA ARG A 63 5.33 11.52 4.78
C ARG A 63 5.38 10.56 5.97
N ARG A 64 5.05 11.04 7.17
CA ARG A 64 5.00 10.18 8.36
C ARG A 64 3.88 9.14 8.27
N ILE A 65 2.71 9.54 7.76
CA ILE A 65 1.61 8.59 7.55
C ILE A 65 2.03 7.52 6.56
N ALA A 66 2.64 7.92 5.45
CA ALA A 66 3.11 6.97 4.44
C ALA A 66 4.12 5.99 5.03
N PHE A 67 5.07 6.48 5.82
CA PHE A 67 6.05 5.60 6.44
C PHE A 67 5.39 4.61 7.40
N ASN A 68 4.40 5.07 8.18
CA ASN A 68 3.69 4.17 9.08
C ASN A 68 3.03 3.01 8.34
N ARG A 69 2.57 3.25 7.11
CA ARG A 69 1.91 2.22 6.32
C ARG A 69 2.87 1.33 5.55
N LEU A 70 3.90 1.92 4.96
CA LEU A 70 4.84 1.17 4.11
C LEU A 70 5.97 0.51 4.88
N ARG A 71 6.45 1.18 5.92
CA ARG A 71 7.59 0.73 6.73
C ARG A 71 8.85 0.50 5.89
N ASP A 72 9.00 1.26 4.81
CA ASP A 72 10.15 1.17 3.92
C ASP A 72 10.52 2.58 3.51
N ARG A 73 11.61 3.09 4.07
CA ARG A 73 12.04 4.47 3.86
C ARG A 73 12.31 4.77 2.40
N GLU A 74 12.96 3.85 1.69
CA GLU A 74 13.26 4.04 0.28
C GLU A 74 11.99 4.21 -0.55
N MET A 75 10.97 3.42 -0.24
CA MET A 75 9.73 3.49 -1.00
C MET A 75 8.96 4.76 -0.67
N VAL A 76 9.05 5.27 0.56
CA VAL A 76 8.46 6.56 0.89
C VAL A 76 9.12 7.67 0.08
N VAL A 77 10.45 7.68 0.02
CA VAL A 77 11.18 8.67 -0.78
C VAL A 77 10.77 8.57 -2.24
N LYS A 78 10.72 7.36 -2.78
CA LYS A 78 10.34 7.18 -4.18
C LYS A 78 8.93 7.67 -4.44
N LEU A 79 8.00 7.37 -3.54
CA LEU A 79 6.60 7.75 -3.69
C LEU A 79 6.45 9.29 -3.76
N PHE A 80 7.14 10.02 -2.90
CA PHE A 80 6.97 11.47 -2.82
C PHE A 80 7.84 12.25 -3.78
N ASP A 81 9.05 11.74 -4.07
CA ASP A 81 10.05 12.52 -4.81
C ASP A 81 10.22 12.10 -6.27
N VAL A 82 9.84 10.87 -6.62
CA VAL A 82 10.05 10.32 -7.96
C VAL A 82 8.75 10.10 -8.71
N LEU A 83 7.78 9.49 -8.06
CA LEU A 83 6.52 9.11 -8.71
C LEU A 83 5.47 10.22 -8.73
#